data_8dfe91f27e10ed0ee7e42ab425dda95f
#
_entry.id   8dfe91f27e10ed0ee7e42ab425dda95f
#
_cell.length_a   1.000
_cell.length_b   1.000
_cell.length_c   1.000
_cell.angle_alpha   90.00
_cell.angle_beta   90.00
_cell.angle_gamma   90.00
#
_symmetry.space_group_name_H-M   'P 1'
#
loop_
_entity.id
_entity.type
_entity.pdbx_description
1 polymer ?
#
loop_
_entity_poly.entity_id
_entity_poly.type
_entity_poly.pdbx_seq_one_letter_code
_entity_poly.pdbx_strand_id
1 'polypeptide(L)'
;MTTVQTFDILTLTDDARNVVLDALHNEEQSDSLALWVEVTGTRGAGYSYDLFFSDRADAPEGAAIGNDGDITIVIPKSSIDRLRGSRLEFASEGGGGLVLVNPNVPTSEELNPGVPADILALGIEGPMGVLATTVLEQNINPSIASHGGRADLVAMDEEKKVAYIKMSGGCQGCAMSRMTLSQGIETTLREAIPELTQVLDVTDHASGVNPFYSNES
;
A
#
# COMPACT_ATOMS: atom_id res chain seq x y z
N MET A 1 9.65 8.15 40.71
CA MET A 1 8.45 7.77 39.92
C MET A 1 8.79 7.98 38.47
N THR A 2 9.17 6.93 37.78
CA THR A 2 9.50 6.98 36.35
C THR A 2 8.16 7.03 35.62
N THR A 3 7.91 8.12 34.93
CA THR A 3 6.73 8.26 34.06
C THR A 3 6.95 7.31 32.90
N VAL A 4 6.21 6.20 32.87
CA VAL A 4 6.14 5.35 31.68
C VAL A 4 5.46 6.20 30.61
N GLN A 5 6.23 6.67 29.64
CA GLN A 5 5.63 7.32 28.47
C GLN A 5 4.92 6.23 27.68
N THR A 6 3.60 6.30 27.65
CA THR A 6 2.79 5.49 26.78
C THR A 6 3.22 5.79 25.34
N PHE A 7 3.50 4.74 24.57
CA PHE A 7 3.92 4.90 23.18
C PHE A 7 2.68 5.12 22.32
N ASP A 8 2.38 6.39 22.01
CA ASP A 8 1.12 6.80 21.37
C ASP A 8 1.00 6.45 19.87
N ILE A 9 2.07 5.94 19.24
CA ILE A 9 2.06 5.66 17.80
C ILE A 9 1.49 4.27 17.53
N LEU A 10 1.93 3.29 18.31
CA LEU A 10 1.52 1.89 18.19
C LEU A 10 1.30 1.29 19.59
N THR A 11 0.22 0.57 19.77
CA THR A 11 -0.07 -0.20 20.97
C THR A 11 -0.22 -1.69 20.65
N LEU A 12 0.02 -2.57 21.61
CA LEU A 12 -0.17 -4.00 21.47
C LEU A 12 -1.35 -4.46 22.32
N THR A 13 -2.17 -5.38 21.81
CA THR A 13 -3.09 -6.14 22.66
C THR A 13 -2.31 -7.11 23.55
N ASP A 14 -2.91 -7.58 24.64
CA ASP A 14 -2.24 -8.54 25.55
C ASP A 14 -1.82 -9.82 24.82
N ASP A 15 -2.67 -10.33 23.92
CA ASP A 15 -2.36 -11.52 23.12
C ASP A 15 -1.21 -11.26 22.14
N ALA A 16 -1.20 -10.12 21.46
CA ALA A 16 -0.10 -9.75 20.58
C ALA A 16 1.20 -9.55 21.36
N ARG A 17 1.12 -8.92 22.55
CA ARG A 17 2.28 -8.73 23.43
C ARG A 17 2.89 -10.06 23.84
N ASN A 18 2.08 -11.04 24.25
CA ASN A 18 2.55 -12.35 24.63
C ASN A 18 3.28 -13.05 23.47
N VAL A 19 2.70 -13.01 22.27
CA VAL A 19 3.32 -13.59 21.07
C VAL A 19 4.65 -12.92 20.73
N VAL A 20 4.72 -11.60 20.81
CA VAL A 20 5.96 -10.84 20.57
C VAL A 20 7.01 -11.14 21.62
N LEU A 21 6.64 -11.21 22.91
CA LEU A 21 7.56 -11.56 24.00
C LEU A 21 8.09 -12.98 23.85
N ASP A 22 7.23 -13.95 23.54
CA ASP A 22 7.65 -15.33 23.32
C ASP A 22 8.62 -15.44 22.13
N ALA A 23 8.34 -14.72 21.05
CA ALA A 23 9.24 -14.66 19.90
C ALA A 23 10.58 -13.99 20.25
N LEU A 24 10.55 -12.86 20.96
CA LEU A 24 11.74 -12.12 21.39
C LEU A 24 12.62 -12.97 22.30
N HIS A 25 12.05 -13.73 23.24
CA HIS A 25 12.79 -14.60 24.14
C HIS A 25 13.52 -15.76 23.44
N ASN A 26 13.07 -16.12 22.24
CA ASN A 26 13.71 -17.16 21.43
C ASN A 26 14.85 -16.62 20.56
N GLU A 27 15.02 -15.29 20.49
CA GLU A 27 16.11 -14.66 19.74
C GLU A 27 17.41 -14.62 20.55
N GLU A 28 18.54 -14.74 19.85
CA GLU A 28 19.85 -14.51 20.44
C GLU A 28 19.99 -13.02 20.80
N GLN A 29 20.52 -12.69 21.98
CA GLN A 29 20.73 -11.32 22.45
C GLN A 29 19.42 -10.49 22.62
N SER A 30 18.34 -11.14 23.06
CA SER A 30 17.02 -10.53 23.23
C SER A 30 17.03 -9.21 24.01
N ASP A 31 17.96 -8.99 24.92
CA ASP A 31 18.07 -7.78 25.75
C ASP A 31 18.39 -6.51 24.92
N SER A 32 19.05 -6.64 23.76
CA SER A 32 19.39 -5.51 22.90
C SER A 32 18.36 -5.28 21.80
N LEU A 33 17.51 -6.27 21.51
CA LEU A 33 16.56 -6.22 20.42
C LEU A 33 15.34 -5.35 20.74
N ALA A 34 14.74 -4.84 19.69
CA ALA A 34 13.46 -4.15 19.70
C ALA A 34 12.56 -4.70 18.58
N LEU A 35 11.25 -4.60 18.76
CA LEU A 35 10.30 -4.81 17.68
C LEU A 35 10.33 -3.59 16.76
N TRP A 36 10.76 -3.78 15.54
CA TRP A 36 10.70 -2.78 14.49
C TRP A 36 9.40 -2.92 13.72
N VAL A 37 8.74 -1.80 13.52
CA VAL A 37 7.49 -1.74 12.75
C VAL A 37 7.59 -0.62 11.75
N GLU A 38 7.54 -0.96 10.48
CA GLU A 38 7.66 0.03 9.41
C GLU A 38 6.61 -0.14 8.30
N VAL A 39 6.26 0.98 7.69
CA VAL A 39 5.44 1.03 6.48
C VAL A 39 6.38 0.92 5.29
N THR A 40 6.28 -0.18 4.55
CA THR A 40 7.14 -0.47 3.39
C THR A 40 6.55 -0.01 2.07
N GLY A 41 5.28 0.40 2.05
CA GLY A 41 4.61 0.87 0.86
C GLY A 41 3.09 0.83 0.99
N THR A 42 2.42 0.69 -0.15
CA THR A 42 0.96 0.57 -0.22
C THR A 42 0.55 -0.73 -0.91
N ARG A 43 -0.59 -1.29 -0.48
CA ARG A 43 -1.17 -2.48 -1.10
C ARG A 43 -2.70 -2.33 -1.15
N GLY A 44 -3.24 -2.26 -2.36
CA GLY A 44 -4.65 -1.91 -2.54
C GLY A 44 -4.91 -0.50 -1.98
N ALA A 45 -5.93 -0.35 -1.16
CA ALA A 45 -6.29 0.92 -0.51
C ALA A 45 -5.61 1.13 0.85
N GLY A 46 -4.68 0.26 1.25
CA GLY A 46 -4.01 0.30 2.56
C GLY A 46 -2.49 0.36 2.47
N TYR A 47 -1.85 0.41 3.64
CA TYR A 47 -0.39 0.31 3.75
C TYR A 47 0.06 -1.15 3.80
N SER A 48 1.29 -1.39 3.35
CA SER A 48 2.05 -2.62 3.61
C SER A 48 3.00 -2.39 4.75
N TYR A 49 3.19 -3.40 5.59
CA TYR A 49 3.99 -3.32 6.80
C TYR A 49 5.05 -4.41 6.84
N ASP A 50 6.16 -4.11 7.48
CA ASP A 50 7.16 -5.09 7.90
C ASP A 50 7.32 -5.03 9.42
N LEU A 51 7.40 -6.21 10.05
CA LEU A 51 7.60 -6.39 11.48
C LEU A 51 8.76 -7.36 11.69
N PHE A 52 9.81 -6.92 12.36
CA PHE A 52 11.00 -7.74 12.59
C PHE A 52 11.72 -7.32 13.87
N PHE A 53 12.61 -8.19 14.38
CA PHE A 53 13.48 -7.84 15.47
C PHE A 53 14.84 -7.37 14.94
N SER A 54 15.33 -6.28 15.50
CA SER A 54 16.68 -5.76 15.24
C SER A 54 17.20 -5.00 16.46
N ASP A 55 18.51 -4.77 16.51
CA ASP A 55 19.12 -4.03 17.63
C ASP A 55 18.54 -2.61 17.66
N ARG A 56 18.13 -2.19 18.88
CA ARG A 56 17.62 -0.83 19.08
C ARG A 56 18.68 0.24 18.83
N ALA A 57 19.97 -0.12 18.89
CA ALA A 57 21.06 0.80 18.59
C ALA A 57 21.15 1.16 17.09
N ASP A 58 20.58 0.34 16.21
CA ASP A 58 20.55 0.58 14.77
C ASP A 58 19.45 1.56 14.35
N ALA A 59 18.69 2.09 15.33
CA ALA A 59 17.59 3.02 15.02
C ALA A 59 18.10 4.26 14.28
N PRO A 60 17.51 4.57 13.10
CA PRO A 60 17.93 5.70 12.29
C PRO A 60 17.57 7.01 12.98
N GLU A 61 18.28 8.08 12.59
CA GLU A 61 18.03 9.43 13.11
C GLU A 61 16.56 9.83 12.92
N GLY A 62 15.92 10.25 14.00
CA GLY A 62 14.53 10.67 14.02
C GLY A 62 13.52 9.52 14.13
N ALA A 63 13.95 8.28 14.30
CA ALA A 63 13.05 7.19 14.65
C ALA A 63 12.39 7.44 16.02
N ALA A 64 11.14 7.02 16.16
CA ALA A 64 10.48 6.99 17.45
C ALA A 64 10.85 5.67 18.17
N ILE A 65 11.33 5.79 19.42
CA ILE A 65 11.64 4.66 20.28
C ILE A 65 10.79 4.78 21.53
N GLY A 66 10.04 3.76 21.84
CA GLY A 66 9.18 3.72 23.02
C GLY A 66 8.99 2.29 23.52
N ASN A 67 8.23 2.15 24.62
CA ASN A 67 7.94 0.85 25.19
C ASN A 67 6.43 0.62 25.31
N ASP A 68 6.02 -0.62 25.02
CA ASP A 68 4.71 -1.14 25.39
C ASP A 68 4.93 -2.32 26.34
N GLY A 69 4.80 -2.06 27.65
CA GLY A 69 5.24 -2.99 28.69
C GLY A 69 6.73 -3.23 28.62
N ASP A 70 7.13 -4.49 28.51
CA ASP A 70 8.53 -4.93 28.46
C ASP A 70 9.11 -4.96 27.03
N ILE A 71 8.28 -4.62 26.01
CA ILE A 71 8.70 -4.61 24.62
C ILE A 71 9.17 -3.19 24.22
N THR A 72 10.42 -3.08 23.82
CA THR A 72 10.91 -1.87 23.14
C THR A 72 10.44 -1.90 21.70
N ILE A 73 9.88 -0.78 21.21
CA ILE A 73 9.38 -0.63 19.85
C ILE A 73 10.17 0.49 19.15
N VAL A 74 10.61 0.23 17.93
CA VAL A 74 11.28 1.20 17.06
C VAL A 74 10.43 1.42 15.81
N ILE A 75 10.12 2.70 15.53
CA ILE A 75 9.38 3.09 14.33
C ILE A 75 10.21 4.11 13.56
N PRO A 76 10.66 3.80 12.33
CA PRO A 76 11.39 4.74 11.49
C PRO A 76 10.58 6.02 11.25
N LYS A 77 11.28 7.16 11.11
CA LYS A 77 10.67 8.49 10.96
C LYS A 77 9.60 8.53 9.86
N SER A 78 9.86 7.88 8.72
CA SER A 78 8.92 7.81 7.59
C SER A 78 7.61 7.11 7.89
N SER A 79 7.56 6.27 8.93
CA SER A 79 6.40 5.45 9.30
C SER A 79 5.58 6.06 10.44
N ILE A 80 6.13 7.05 11.18
CA ILE A 80 5.51 7.58 12.40
C ILE A 80 4.07 8.06 12.17
N ASP A 81 3.88 8.98 11.23
CA ASP A 81 2.55 9.58 11.00
C ASP A 81 1.57 8.57 10.37
N ARG A 82 2.11 7.64 9.56
CA ARG A 82 1.33 6.57 8.93
C ARG A 82 0.86 5.50 9.91
N LEU A 83 1.55 5.34 11.05
CA LEU A 83 1.24 4.34 12.09
C LEU A 83 0.55 4.94 13.32
N ARG A 84 0.38 6.25 13.38
CA ARG A 84 -0.17 6.92 14.57
C ARG A 84 -1.55 6.39 14.94
N GLY A 85 -1.68 5.92 16.20
CA GLY A 85 -2.91 5.33 16.72
C GLY A 85 -3.18 3.91 16.25
N SER A 86 -2.21 3.25 15.63
CA SER A 86 -2.31 1.84 15.22
C SER A 86 -2.27 0.90 16.42
N ARG A 87 -2.80 -0.31 16.21
CA ARG A 87 -2.81 -1.38 17.21
C ARG A 87 -2.40 -2.70 16.59
N LEU A 88 -1.44 -3.37 17.21
CA LEU A 88 -1.04 -4.72 16.84
C LEU A 88 -1.89 -5.72 17.62
N GLU A 89 -2.57 -6.60 16.91
CA GLU A 89 -3.45 -7.63 17.44
C GLU A 89 -2.96 -9.02 17.02
N PHE A 90 -3.35 -10.02 17.77
CA PHE A 90 -3.20 -11.42 17.36
C PHE A 90 -4.54 -11.96 16.89
N ALA A 91 -4.61 -12.32 15.59
CA ALA A 91 -5.79 -12.98 15.01
C ALA A 91 -5.59 -14.50 15.08
N SER A 92 -6.47 -15.20 15.79
CA SER A 92 -6.46 -16.66 15.90
C SER A 92 -7.10 -17.37 14.72
N GLU A 93 -7.85 -16.65 13.88
CA GLU A 93 -8.50 -17.18 12.68
C GLU A 93 -7.50 -17.25 11.51
N GLY A 94 -7.67 -18.21 10.61
CA GLY A 94 -6.88 -18.31 9.38
C GLY A 94 -5.41 -18.78 9.55
N GLY A 95 -5.10 -19.46 10.66
CA GLY A 95 -3.76 -20.02 10.93
C GLY A 95 -2.95 -19.26 11.99
N GLY A 96 -3.52 -18.22 12.56
CA GLY A 96 -2.91 -17.39 13.59
C GLY A 96 -1.84 -16.44 13.05
N GLY A 97 -1.79 -15.21 13.54
CA GLY A 97 -0.76 -14.25 13.16
C GLY A 97 -0.99 -12.87 13.75
N LEU A 98 0.07 -12.06 13.73
CA LEU A 98 0.00 -10.66 14.10
C LEU A 98 -0.66 -9.87 12.96
N VAL A 99 -1.64 -9.05 13.31
CA VAL A 99 -2.38 -8.17 12.41
C VAL A 99 -2.27 -6.74 12.91
N LEU A 100 -1.90 -5.83 12.04
CA LEU A 100 -1.82 -4.41 12.36
C LEU A 100 -3.12 -3.72 11.93
N VAL A 101 -3.87 -3.26 12.93
CA VAL A 101 -5.08 -2.45 12.73
C VAL A 101 -4.65 -0.99 12.71
N ASN A 102 -4.70 -0.38 11.53
CA ASN A 102 -4.24 0.99 11.31
C ASN A 102 -5.44 1.88 10.94
N PRO A 103 -5.71 2.94 11.71
CA PRO A 103 -6.78 3.88 11.39
C PRO A 103 -6.43 4.81 10.21
N ASN A 104 -5.14 4.87 9.83
CA ASN A 104 -4.70 5.74 8.76
C ASN A 104 -4.80 5.03 7.41
N VAL A 105 -5.19 5.78 6.40
CA VAL A 105 -5.23 5.33 5.01
C VAL A 105 -4.20 6.10 4.19
N PRO A 106 -3.58 5.48 3.17
CA PRO A 106 -2.69 6.19 2.27
C PRO A 106 -3.41 7.35 1.57
N THR A 107 -2.71 8.45 1.38
CA THR A 107 -3.19 9.56 0.57
C THR A 107 -3.22 9.18 -0.91
N SER A 108 -3.99 9.93 -1.72
CA SER A 108 -4.01 9.72 -3.17
C SER A 108 -2.61 9.83 -3.80
N GLU A 109 -1.75 10.70 -3.27
CA GLU A 109 -0.37 10.86 -3.71
C GLU A 109 0.49 9.62 -3.35
N GLU A 110 0.33 9.07 -2.16
CA GLU A 110 1.02 7.84 -1.74
C GLU A 110 0.57 6.61 -2.52
N LEU A 111 -0.72 6.54 -2.88
CA LEU A 111 -1.26 5.47 -3.72
C LEU A 111 -0.79 5.60 -5.17
N ASN A 112 -0.52 6.83 -5.64
CA ASN A 112 -0.19 7.13 -7.03
C ASN A 112 1.11 7.95 -7.15
N PRO A 113 2.26 7.41 -6.70
CA PRO A 113 3.52 8.12 -6.77
C PRO A 113 3.86 8.50 -8.22
N GLY A 114 4.27 9.76 -8.42
CA GLY A 114 4.63 10.29 -9.73
C GLY A 114 3.47 10.86 -10.55
N VAL A 115 2.22 10.71 -10.10
CA VAL A 115 1.08 11.39 -10.73
C VAL A 115 1.01 12.83 -10.24
N PRO A 116 0.90 13.84 -11.14
CA PRO A 116 0.79 15.24 -10.76
C PRO A 116 -0.39 15.53 -9.83
N ALA A 117 -0.18 16.41 -8.84
CA ALA A 117 -1.18 16.70 -7.83
C ALA A 117 -2.46 17.36 -8.40
N ASP A 118 -2.36 18.10 -9.50
CA ASP A 118 -3.50 18.69 -10.21
C ASP A 118 -4.39 17.62 -10.86
N ILE A 119 -3.81 16.51 -11.32
CA ILE A 119 -4.57 15.35 -11.79
C ILE A 119 -5.25 14.65 -10.62
N LEU A 120 -4.52 14.39 -9.51
CA LEU A 120 -5.09 13.73 -8.33
C LEU A 120 -6.24 14.54 -7.70
N ALA A 121 -6.17 15.87 -7.79
CA ALA A 121 -7.21 16.77 -7.29
C ALA A 121 -8.55 16.69 -8.04
N LEU A 122 -8.57 16.11 -9.24
CA LEU A 122 -9.82 15.89 -10.00
C LEU A 122 -10.73 14.84 -9.32
N GLY A 123 -10.15 13.89 -8.59
CA GLY A 123 -10.89 12.82 -7.92
C GLY A 123 -11.55 11.83 -8.90
N ILE A 124 -12.38 10.96 -8.33
CA ILE A 124 -13.11 9.90 -9.07
C ILE A 124 -14.61 9.87 -8.72
N GLU A 125 -15.08 10.78 -7.88
CA GLU A 125 -16.41 10.74 -7.28
C GLU A 125 -17.52 11.26 -8.21
N GLY A 126 -17.16 11.82 -9.36
CA GLY A 126 -18.12 12.28 -10.38
C GLY A 126 -18.85 11.12 -11.08
N PRO A 127 -19.97 11.41 -11.78
CA PRO A 127 -20.77 10.39 -12.45
C PRO A 127 -19.99 9.50 -13.42
N MET A 128 -19.09 10.09 -14.23
CA MET A 128 -18.27 9.32 -15.15
C MET A 128 -17.16 8.57 -14.42
N GLY A 129 -16.60 9.15 -13.35
CA GLY A 129 -15.60 8.49 -12.51
C GLY A 129 -16.15 7.24 -11.84
N VAL A 130 -17.34 7.31 -11.25
CA VAL A 130 -18.03 6.15 -10.63
C VAL A 130 -18.32 5.08 -11.68
N LEU A 131 -18.80 5.46 -12.87
CA LEU A 131 -19.08 4.52 -13.95
C LEU A 131 -17.79 3.88 -14.48
N ALA A 132 -16.73 4.66 -14.70
CA ALA A 132 -15.44 4.14 -15.15
C ALA A 132 -14.85 3.15 -14.15
N THR A 133 -14.90 3.47 -12.86
CA THR A 133 -14.46 2.55 -11.80
C THR A 133 -15.24 1.23 -11.85
N THR A 134 -16.56 1.30 -11.99
CA THR A 134 -17.42 0.11 -12.09
C THR A 134 -17.03 -0.75 -13.30
N VAL A 135 -16.81 -0.13 -14.46
CA VAL A 135 -16.41 -0.84 -15.70
C VAL A 135 -15.03 -1.49 -15.53
N LEU A 136 -14.08 -0.79 -14.92
CA LEU A 136 -12.76 -1.35 -14.63
C LEU A 136 -12.87 -2.58 -13.73
N GLU A 137 -13.64 -2.50 -12.65
CA GLU A 137 -13.76 -3.60 -11.69
C GLU A 137 -14.55 -4.80 -12.20
N GLN A 138 -15.64 -4.56 -12.94
CA GLN A 138 -16.54 -5.64 -13.34
C GLN A 138 -16.21 -6.26 -14.70
N ASN A 139 -15.64 -5.49 -15.62
CA ASN A 139 -15.41 -5.93 -17.01
C ASN A 139 -13.92 -6.13 -17.32
N ILE A 140 -13.08 -5.18 -16.93
CA ILE A 140 -11.67 -5.15 -17.34
C ILE A 140 -10.79 -5.97 -16.40
N ASN A 141 -10.84 -5.69 -15.09
CA ASN A 141 -9.97 -6.36 -14.13
C ASN A 141 -10.14 -7.88 -14.06
N PRO A 142 -11.34 -8.48 -14.17
CA PRO A 142 -11.46 -9.92 -14.24
C PRO A 142 -10.74 -10.54 -15.45
N SER A 143 -10.71 -9.84 -16.60
CA SER A 143 -10.06 -10.34 -17.82
C SER A 143 -8.53 -10.28 -17.75
N ILE A 144 -7.96 -9.28 -17.07
CA ILE A 144 -6.50 -9.08 -16.96
C ILE A 144 -5.90 -9.73 -15.71
N ALA A 145 -6.73 -10.12 -14.73
CA ALA A 145 -6.29 -10.78 -13.51
C ALA A 145 -5.58 -12.12 -13.77
N SER A 146 -5.96 -12.85 -14.83
CA SER A 146 -5.29 -14.08 -15.25
C SER A 146 -3.83 -13.90 -15.63
N HIS A 147 -3.45 -12.67 -15.98
CA HIS A 147 -2.07 -12.26 -16.27
C HIS A 147 -1.41 -11.55 -15.07
N GLY A 148 -2.03 -11.60 -13.89
CA GLY A 148 -1.54 -10.94 -12.68
C GLY A 148 -1.59 -9.41 -12.75
N GLY A 149 -2.37 -8.84 -13.67
CA GLY A 149 -2.51 -7.41 -13.88
C GLY A 149 -3.78 -6.84 -13.26
N ARG A 150 -3.77 -5.51 -13.06
CA ARG A 150 -4.92 -4.71 -12.63
C ARG A 150 -4.83 -3.31 -13.24
N ALA A 151 -5.98 -2.72 -13.53
CA ALA A 151 -6.12 -1.33 -13.93
C ALA A 151 -7.06 -0.60 -12.96
N ASP A 152 -6.63 0.55 -12.47
CA ASP A 152 -7.39 1.38 -11.52
C ASP A 152 -7.59 2.79 -12.11
N LEU A 153 -8.76 3.38 -11.86
CA LEU A 153 -8.99 4.79 -12.16
C LEU A 153 -8.27 5.64 -11.10
N VAL A 154 -7.42 6.56 -11.54
CA VAL A 154 -6.68 7.49 -10.68
C VAL A 154 -7.42 8.81 -10.53
N ALA A 155 -7.98 9.30 -11.64
CA ALA A 155 -8.74 10.54 -11.67
C ALA A 155 -9.66 10.58 -12.91
N MET A 156 -10.71 11.40 -12.84
CA MET A 156 -11.62 11.68 -13.94
C MET A 156 -11.79 13.19 -14.10
N ASP A 157 -11.39 13.72 -15.24
CA ASP A 157 -11.74 15.09 -15.62
C ASP A 157 -13.14 15.09 -16.26
N GLU A 158 -14.13 15.40 -15.45
CA GLU A 158 -15.55 15.42 -15.87
C GLU A 158 -15.85 16.51 -16.92
N GLU A 159 -15.07 17.60 -16.93
CA GLU A 159 -15.23 18.70 -17.88
C GLU A 159 -14.63 18.37 -19.24
N LYS A 160 -13.36 17.91 -19.25
CA LYS A 160 -12.65 17.54 -20.47
C LYS A 160 -12.99 16.14 -20.96
N LYS A 161 -13.69 15.35 -20.10
CA LYS A 161 -14.07 13.97 -20.42
C LYS A 161 -12.83 13.06 -20.61
N VAL A 162 -11.86 13.19 -19.69
CA VAL A 162 -10.58 12.45 -19.72
C VAL A 162 -10.46 11.56 -18.50
N ALA A 163 -10.25 10.26 -18.72
CA ALA A 163 -9.95 9.29 -17.67
C ALA A 163 -8.44 9.10 -17.54
N TYR A 164 -7.94 9.15 -16.31
CA TYR A 164 -6.55 8.83 -15.97
C TYR A 164 -6.52 7.48 -15.30
N ILE A 165 -5.85 6.51 -15.90
CA ILE A 165 -5.77 5.14 -15.42
C ILE A 165 -4.32 4.78 -15.04
N LYS A 166 -4.18 3.88 -14.09
CA LYS A 166 -2.90 3.30 -13.67
C LYS A 166 -2.97 1.78 -13.77
N MET A 167 -1.96 1.18 -14.36
CA MET A 167 -1.80 -0.27 -14.42
C MET A 167 -0.83 -0.77 -13.37
N SER A 168 -1.09 -1.93 -12.79
CA SER A 168 -0.26 -2.57 -11.77
C SER A 168 -0.07 -4.06 -12.02
N GLY A 169 0.84 -4.69 -11.27
CA GLY A 169 1.16 -6.11 -11.41
C GLY A 169 1.82 -6.43 -12.75
N GLY A 170 1.48 -7.58 -13.34
CA GLY A 170 2.06 -8.04 -14.61
C GLY A 170 1.88 -7.09 -15.81
N CYS A 171 0.97 -6.13 -15.71
CA CYS A 171 0.73 -5.13 -16.75
C CYS A 171 1.71 -3.95 -16.72
N GLN A 172 2.38 -3.72 -15.59
CA GLN A 172 3.27 -2.56 -15.39
C GLN A 172 4.60 -2.66 -16.18
N GLY A 173 5.13 -3.87 -16.41
CA GLY A 173 6.46 -4.10 -17.00
C GLY A 173 6.49 -4.59 -18.45
N CYS A 174 5.35 -4.92 -19.08
CA CYS A 174 5.33 -5.60 -20.39
C CYS A 174 5.16 -4.61 -21.56
N ALA A 175 6.25 -4.31 -22.25
CA ALA A 175 6.27 -3.32 -23.34
C ALA A 175 5.40 -3.69 -24.56
N MET A 176 5.28 -4.98 -24.92
CA MET A 176 4.52 -5.43 -26.10
C MET A 176 3.03 -5.58 -25.85
N SER A 177 2.60 -5.93 -24.63
CA SER A 177 1.18 -6.03 -24.27
C SER A 177 0.59 -4.68 -23.87
N ARG A 178 1.41 -3.68 -23.57
CA ARG A 178 0.99 -2.34 -23.12
C ARG A 178 0.03 -1.67 -24.11
N MET A 179 0.41 -1.60 -25.38
CA MET A 179 -0.41 -0.92 -26.40
C MET A 179 -1.73 -1.66 -26.63
N THR A 180 -1.71 -2.98 -26.72
CA THR A 180 -2.91 -3.79 -26.91
C THR A 180 -3.85 -3.72 -25.70
N LEU A 181 -3.29 -3.74 -24.49
CA LEU A 181 -4.06 -3.67 -23.25
C LEU A 181 -4.66 -2.26 -23.07
N SER A 182 -3.87 -1.20 -23.25
CA SER A 182 -4.36 0.17 -23.16
C SER A 182 -5.47 0.45 -24.17
N GLN A 183 -5.33 -0.03 -25.42
CA GLN A 183 -6.38 0.06 -26.43
C GLN A 183 -7.63 -0.72 -26.04
N GLY A 184 -7.49 -1.91 -25.48
CA GLY A 184 -8.62 -2.71 -25.00
C GLY A 184 -9.37 -2.02 -23.85
N ILE A 185 -8.65 -1.48 -22.87
CA ILE A 185 -9.21 -0.69 -21.77
C ILE A 185 -9.93 0.55 -22.30
N GLU A 186 -9.27 1.33 -23.18
CA GLU A 186 -9.86 2.53 -23.78
C GLU A 186 -11.15 2.20 -24.55
N THR A 187 -11.14 1.15 -25.36
CA THR A 187 -12.31 0.73 -26.12
C THR A 187 -13.47 0.38 -25.20
N THR A 188 -13.24 -0.46 -24.17
CA THR A 188 -14.27 -0.87 -23.23
C THR A 188 -14.83 0.31 -22.42
N LEU A 189 -13.95 1.23 -21.99
CA LEU A 189 -14.39 2.43 -21.27
C LEU A 189 -15.21 3.35 -22.17
N ARG A 190 -14.84 3.55 -23.45
CA ARG A 190 -15.58 4.38 -24.39
C ARG A 190 -16.91 3.76 -24.81
N GLU A 191 -17.01 2.43 -24.86
CA GLU A 191 -18.29 1.75 -25.10
C GLU A 191 -19.29 1.99 -23.96
N ALA A 192 -18.79 1.99 -22.72
CA ALA A 192 -19.61 2.23 -21.53
C ALA A 192 -19.89 3.72 -21.29
N ILE A 193 -18.96 4.59 -21.67
CA ILE A 193 -19.01 6.05 -21.48
C ILE A 193 -18.75 6.72 -22.84
N PRO A 194 -19.78 6.83 -23.71
CA PRO A 194 -19.60 7.36 -25.07
C PRO A 194 -19.11 8.81 -25.12
N GLU A 195 -19.27 9.56 -24.03
CA GLU A 195 -18.79 10.94 -23.92
C GLU A 195 -17.28 11.04 -23.66
N LEU A 196 -16.62 9.93 -23.30
CA LEU A 196 -15.21 9.92 -22.97
C LEU A 196 -14.36 10.28 -24.20
N THR A 197 -13.60 11.36 -24.09
CA THR A 197 -12.76 11.86 -25.20
C THR A 197 -11.38 11.19 -25.22
N GLN A 198 -10.83 10.87 -24.05
CA GLN A 198 -9.49 10.32 -23.93
C GLN A 198 -9.32 9.44 -22.67
N VAL A 199 -8.49 8.41 -22.80
CA VAL A 199 -8.00 7.61 -21.68
C VAL A 199 -6.47 7.76 -21.66
N LEU A 200 -5.94 8.25 -20.53
CA LEU A 200 -4.51 8.49 -20.34
C LEU A 200 -3.95 7.50 -19.31
N ASP A 201 -2.91 6.82 -19.69
CA ASP A 201 -2.15 5.93 -18.82
C ASP A 201 -1.09 6.74 -18.07
N VAL A 202 -1.23 6.82 -16.75
CA VAL A 202 -0.31 7.52 -15.84
C VAL A 202 0.59 6.55 -15.06
N THR A 203 0.72 5.32 -15.52
CA THR A 203 1.54 4.30 -14.90
C THR A 203 3.02 4.65 -14.99
N ASP A 204 3.75 4.55 -13.88
CA ASP A 204 5.22 4.51 -13.93
C ASP A 204 5.69 3.13 -14.42
N HIS A 205 5.85 3.03 -15.73
CA HIS A 205 6.28 1.80 -16.37
C HIS A 205 7.78 1.49 -16.15
N ALA A 206 8.57 2.45 -15.67
CA ALA A 206 10.00 2.26 -15.43
C ALA A 206 10.27 1.52 -14.12
N SER A 207 9.35 1.63 -13.14
CA SER A 207 9.48 0.97 -11.83
C SER A 207 8.88 -0.43 -11.78
N GLY A 208 8.22 -0.90 -12.86
CA GLY A 208 7.54 -2.20 -12.92
C GLY A 208 8.53 -3.36 -12.95
N VAL A 209 8.32 -4.36 -12.08
CA VAL A 209 9.00 -5.64 -12.15
C VAL A 209 8.30 -6.52 -13.18
N ASN A 210 9.00 -6.89 -14.25
CA ASN A 210 8.46 -7.82 -15.25
C ASN A 210 8.63 -9.27 -14.75
N PRO A 211 7.57 -9.99 -14.34
CA PRO A 211 7.68 -11.36 -13.85
C PRO A 211 8.06 -12.39 -14.92
N PHE A 212 8.01 -12.01 -16.21
CA PHE A 212 8.28 -12.90 -17.34
C PHE A 212 9.67 -12.74 -17.99
N TYR A 213 10.42 -11.73 -17.59
CA TYR A 213 11.78 -11.51 -18.05
C TYR A 213 12.68 -11.21 -16.86
N SER A 214 13.31 -12.26 -16.29
CA SER A 214 14.45 -12.08 -15.40
C SER A 214 15.58 -11.43 -16.21
N ASN A 215 16.03 -10.25 -15.81
CA ASN A 215 17.30 -9.72 -16.29
C ASN A 215 18.44 -10.60 -15.74
N GLU A 216 18.74 -11.67 -16.43
CA GLU A 216 20.06 -12.31 -16.34
C GLU A 216 21.03 -11.47 -17.16
N SER A 217 21.90 -10.75 -16.45
CA SER A 217 23.16 -10.21 -16.98
C SER A 217 24.20 -10.20 -15.87
#